data_aa84dc4f6dc414cca3347bdab65a435b
#
_entry.id   aa84dc4f6dc414cca3347bdab65a435b
#
_cell.length_a   1.000
_cell.length_b   1.000
_cell.length_c   1.000
_cell.angle_alpha   90.00
_cell.angle_beta   90.00
_cell.angle_gamma   90.00
#
_symmetry.space_group_name_H-M   'P 1'
#
loop_
_entity.id
_entity.type
_entity.pdbx_description
1 polymer ?
#
loop_
_entity_poly.entity_id
_entity_poly.type
_entity_poly.pdbx_seq_one_letter_code
_entity_poly.pdbx_strand_id
1 'polypeptide(L)'
;MVDGVQLYPYADGALRPVEGWVAPRGRAIEELLQKAFVGYSNCDFEQLVDKGGLKRVLLKMPQTQIEVDYIAKAVSGGGRPHARPAELRIQIDPGDLNTLVDINKNNGIGLIIGVYKNEKAEALAIWRPAQTTTAAGNVSKQIAGETLASALVNGMAKAVYPGGDTTVYAIHPEFFR
;
A
#
# COMPACT_ATOMS: atom_id res chain seq x y z
N MET A 1 12.02 10.06 -30.10
CA MET A 1 11.19 9.29 -29.16
C MET A 1 10.86 10.22 -28.02
N VAL A 2 9.59 10.46 -27.77
CA VAL A 2 9.19 11.29 -26.61
C VAL A 2 9.47 10.42 -25.38
N ASP A 3 10.34 10.89 -24.48
CA ASP A 3 10.58 10.20 -23.22
C ASP A 3 9.25 10.05 -22.49
N GLY A 4 8.89 8.83 -22.12
CA GLY A 4 7.63 8.53 -21.45
C GLY A 4 7.60 9.24 -20.10
N VAL A 5 6.53 9.97 -19.83
CA VAL A 5 6.35 10.72 -18.58
C VAL A 5 5.53 9.88 -17.63
N GLN A 6 6.03 9.68 -16.40
CA GLN A 6 5.27 9.02 -15.34
C GLN A 6 4.09 9.88 -14.89
N LEU A 7 2.91 9.28 -14.83
CA LEU A 7 1.69 9.91 -14.36
C LEU A 7 1.37 9.51 -12.93
N TYR A 8 0.87 10.46 -12.15
CA TYR A 8 0.52 10.28 -10.75
C TYR A 8 -0.92 10.75 -10.48
N PRO A 9 -1.65 10.07 -9.59
CA PRO A 9 -3.01 10.44 -9.23
C PRO A 9 -3.06 11.73 -8.39
N TYR A 10 -4.09 12.53 -8.65
CA TYR A 10 -4.43 13.74 -7.91
C TYR A 10 -5.76 13.58 -7.18
N ALA A 11 -6.01 14.46 -6.20
CA ALA A 11 -7.21 14.43 -5.37
C ALA A 11 -8.52 14.57 -6.16
N ASP A 12 -8.48 15.17 -7.34
CA ASP A 12 -9.62 15.29 -8.26
C ASP A 12 -9.82 14.07 -9.17
N GLY A 13 -9.06 13.00 -8.96
CA GLY A 13 -9.10 11.77 -9.76
C GLY A 13 -8.35 11.82 -11.08
N ALA A 14 -7.73 12.95 -11.43
CA ALA A 14 -6.94 13.04 -12.64
C ALA A 14 -5.55 12.43 -12.50
N LEU A 15 -5.01 11.95 -13.61
CA LEU A 15 -3.63 11.50 -13.71
C LEU A 15 -2.81 12.57 -14.42
N ARG A 16 -1.77 13.07 -13.78
CA ARG A 16 -0.90 14.13 -14.32
C ARG A 16 0.56 13.84 -14.02
N PRO A 17 1.48 14.35 -14.85
CA PRO A 17 2.89 14.36 -14.49
C PRO A 17 3.11 15.25 -13.25
N VAL A 18 4.04 14.85 -12.40
CA VAL A 18 4.51 15.63 -11.26
C VAL A 18 6.01 15.84 -11.42
N GLU A 19 6.42 17.08 -11.64
CA GLU A 19 7.82 17.41 -11.71
C GLU A 19 8.48 17.31 -10.33
N GLY A 20 9.62 16.65 -10.25
CA GLY A 20 10.38 16.52 -9.00
C GLY A 20 9.67 15.71 -7.90
N TRP A 21 8.65 14.90 -8.24
CA TRP A 21 7.97 14.11 -7.24
C TRP A 21 8.92 13.14 -6.52
N VAL A 22 8.84 13.12 -5.21
CA VAL A 22 9.61 12.23 -4.34
C VAL A 22 8.65 11.37 -3.53
N ALA A 23 8.87 10.05 -3.58
CA ALA A 23 8.08 9.11 -2.79
C ALA A 23 8.22 9.40 -1.28
N PRO A 24 7.16 9.24 -0.47
CA PRO A 24 7.21 9.46 0.97
C PRO A 24 8.22 8.50 1.63
N ARG A 25 8.89 8.96 2.69
CA ARG A 25 9.91 8.16 3.39
C ARG A 25 9.72 8.25 4.90
N GLY A 26 10.11 7.18 5.59
CA GLY A 26 10.22 7.13 7.04
C GLY A 26 9.01 7.73 7.75
N ARG A 27 9.22 8.86 8.44
CA ARG A 27 8.20 9.53 9.23
C ARG A 27 6.93 9.88 8.47
N ALA A 28 7.02 10.29 7.20
CA ALA A 28 5.84 10.62 6.40
C ALA A 28 4.94 9.41 6.13
N ILE A 29 5.51 8.21 6.02
CA ILE A 29 4.77 6.95 5.93
C ILE A 29 4.05 6.68 7.25
N GLU A 30 4.75 6.82 8.37
CA GLU A 30 4.20 6.58 9.71
C GLU A 30 3.06 7.53 10.06
N GLU A 31 3.23 8.82 9.79
CA GLU A 31 2.20 9.84 10.01
C GLU A 31 0.93 9.56 9.21
N LEU A 32 1.04 9.12 7.95
CA LEU A 32 -0.12 8.80 7.13
C LEU A 32 -0.82 7.53 7.61
N LEU A 33 -0.07 6.50 8.01
CA LEU A 33 -0.64 5.29 8.59
C LEU A 33 -1.33 5.59 9.92
N GLN A 34 -0.69 6.36 10.79
CA GLN A 34 -1.29 6.77 12.05
C GLN A 34 -2.59 7.56 11.84
N LYS A 35 -2.60 8.51 10.89
CA LYS A 35 -3.81 9.24 10.49
C LYS A 35 -4.92 8.30 10.02
N ALA A 36 -4.59 7.29 9.22
CA ALA A 36 -5.55 6.31 8.73
C ALA A 36 -6.13 5.42 9.85
N PHE A 37 -5.28 4.99 10.79
CA PHE A 37 -5.69 4.09 11.89
C PHE A 37 -6.32 4.81 13.08
N VAL A 38 -6.02 6.09 13.35
CA VAL A 38 -6.61 6.90 14.43
C VAL A 38 -8.14 7.07 14.28
N GLY A 39 -8.68 6.85 13.08
CA GLY A 39 -10.13 6.79 12.87
C GLY A 39 -10.84 5.65 13.62
N TYR A 40 -10.10 4.60 14.00
CA TYR A 40 -10.56 3.56 14.92
C TYR A 40 -10.10 3.95 16.31
N SER A 41 -11.01 4.40 17.15
CA SER A 41 -10.80 5.05 18.46
C SER A 41 -10.00 4.27 19.52
N ASN A 42 -9.25 3.23 19.15
CA ASN A 42 -8.41 2.42 20.01
C ASN A 42 -7.42 1.56 19.20
N CYS A 43 -6.59 2.19 18.36
CA CYS A 43 -5.51 1.47 17.67
C CYS A 43 -4.19 1.69 18.39
N ASP A 44 -3.55 0.63 18.80
CA ASP A 44 -2.18 0.64 19.29
C ASP A 44 -1.23 0.23 18.16
N PHE A 45 -0.12 0.96 18.02
CA PHE A 45 0.95 0.62 17.09
C PHE A 45 2.08 -0.08 17.86
N GLU A 46 2.32 -1.32 17.54
CA GLU A 46 3.46 -2.06 18.05
C GLU A 46 4.42 -2.38 16.91
N GLN A 47 5.68 -1.96 17.06
CA GLN A 47 6.72 -2.39 16.15
C GLN A 47 7.26 -3.73 16.63
N LEU A 48 7.20 -4.76 15.80
CA LEU A 48 7.85 -6.03 16.09
C LEU A 48 9.36 -5.82 16.17
N VAL A 49 9.96 -6.26 17.28
CA VAL A 49 11.35 -5.96 17.66
C VAL A 49 12.37 -6.67 16.76
N ASP A 50 11.97 -7.63 15.94
CA ASP A 50 12.90 -8.42 15.13
C ASP A 50 12.53 -8.50 13.66
N LYS A 51 13.43 -7.99 12.85
CA LYS A 51 13.69 -8.23 11.43
C LYS A 51 12.79 -7.51 10.44
N GLY A 52 13.37 -6.52 9.78
CA GLY A 52 12.98 -6.17 8.42
C GLY A 52 11.87 -5.15 8.26
N GLY A 53 11.31 -4.53 9.25
CA GLY A 53 10.29 -3.49 9.06
C GLY A 53 8.85 -3.98 9.10
N LEU A 54 8.59 -5.21 9.54
CA LEU A 54 7.26 -5.65 9.96
C LEU A 54 6.80 -4.84 11.16
N LYS A 55 5.54 -4.42 11.10
CA LYS A 55 4.84 -3.71 12.17
C LYS A 55 3.56 -4.44 12.51
N ARG A 56 3.12 -4.31 13.75
CA ARG A 56 1.84 -4.83 14.20
C ARG A 56 0.94 -3.69 14.62
N VAL A 57 -0.33 -3.80 14.28
CA VAL A 57 -1.39 -2.93 14.80
C VAL A 57 -2.47 -3.79 15.42
N LEU A 58 -2.96 -3.33 16.56
CA LEU A 58 -4.07 -3.92 17.26
C LEU A 58 -5.31 -3.08 17.02
N LEU A 59 -6.27 -3.61 16.27
CA LEU A 59 -7.55 -2.97 16.03
C LEU A 59 -8.53 -3.42 17.11
N LYS A 60 -8.87 -2.52 18.02
CA LYS A 60 -9.86 -2.78 19.07
C LYS A 60 -11.24 -2.31 18.60
N MET A 61 -12.17 -3.23 18.53
CA MET A 61 -13.58 -2.97 18.23
C MET A 61 -14.45 -3.33 19.46
N PRO A 62 -15.69 -2.85 19.59
CA PRO A 62 -16.49 -3.05 20.80
C PRO A 62 -16.68 -4.50 21.25
N GLN A 63 -16.60 -5.45 20.34
CA GLN A 63 -16.82 -6.88 20.62
C GLN A 63 -15.67 -7.80 20.18
N THR A 64 -14.59 -7.25 19.60
CA THR A 64 -13.49 -8.05 19.10
C THR A 64 -12.21 -7.22 19.00
N GLN A 65 -11.10 -7.96 18.95
CA GLN A 65 -9.78 -7.39 18.75
C GLN A 65 -9.11 -8.11 17.59
N ILE A 66 -8.55 -7.38 16.66
CA ILE A 66 -7.88 -7.93 15.49
C ILE A 66 -6.43 -7.46 15.47
N GLU A 67 -5.51 -8.40 15.47
CA GLU A 67 -4.10 -8.14 15.22
C GLU A 67 -3.83 -8.18 13.72
N VAL A 68 -3.15 -7.18 13.22
CA VAL A 68 -2.72 -7.09 11.83
C VAL A 68 -1.21 -6.86 11.79
N ASP A 69 -0.50 -7.79 11.19
CA ASP A 69 0.91 -7.63 10.87
C ASP A 69 1.05 -7.02 9.47
N TYR A 70 1.88 -6.02 9.32
CA TYR A 70 2.01 -5.38 8.02
C TYR A 70 3.41 -4.87 7.72
N ILE A 71 3.68 -4.70 6.44
CA ILE A 71 4.82 -3.94 5.91
C ILE A 71 4.28 -2.71 5.21
N ALA A 72 4.84 -1.54 5.51
CA ALA A 72 4.52 -0.30 4.80
C ALA A 72 5.70 0.16 3.96
N LYS A 73 5.44 0.45 2.70
CA LYS A 73 6.42 0.96 1.73
C LYS A 73 5.83 2.13 0.95
N ALA A 74 6.69 3.05 0.54
CA ALA A 74 6.27 4.10 -0.38
C ALA A 74 5.85 3.54 -1.73
N VAL A 75 4.75 4.02 -2.27
CA VAL A 75 4.40 3.83 -3.68
C VAL A 75 5.29 4.74 -4.52
N SER A 76 5.86 4.22 -5.58
CA SER A 76 6.74 4.93 -6.52
C SER A 76 6.35 4.65 -7.97
N GLY A 77 6.96 5.33 -8.92
CA GLY A 77 6.74 5.07 -10.35
C GLY A 77 7.07 3.64 -10.74
N GLY A 78 6.31 3.07 -11.68
CA GLY A 78 6.42 1.67 -12.11
C GLY A 78 7.70 1.34 -12.88
N GLY A 79 8.49 2.34 -13.26
CA GLY A 79 9.75 2.17 -13.98
C GLY A 79 9.58 1.84 -15.47
N ARG A 80 8.36 1.90 -15.99
CA ARG A 80 8.03 1.65 -17.41
C ARG A 80 7.15 2.77 -17.98
N PRO A 81 7.54 4.05 -17.89
CA PRO A 81 6.67 5.16 -18.27
C PRO A 81 6.28 5.17 -19.74
N HIS A 82 7.11 4.62 -20.64
CA HIS A 82 6.76 4.48 -22.05
C HIS A 82 5.62 3.51 -22.34
N ALA A 83 5.58 2.39 -21.60
CA ALA A 83 4.60 1.32 -21.82
C ALA A 83 3.38 1.46 -20.90
N ARG A 84 3.60 1.94 -19.68
CA ARG A 84 2.59 2.05 -18.63
C ARG A 84 2.81 3.30 -17.79
N PRO A 85 2.47 4.48 -18.31
CA PRO A 85 2.78 5.75 -17.65
C PRO A 85 2.09 5.95 -16.30
N ALA A 86 0.94 5.31 -16.09
CA ALA A 86 0.20 5.37 -14.83
C ALA A 86 0.45 4.18 -13.91
N GLU A 87 1.36 3.24 -14.25
CA GLU A 87 1.69 2.14 -13.36
C GLU A 87 2.57 2.65 -12.21
N LEU A 88 2.14 2.35 -11.00
CA LEU A 88 2.86 2.61 -9.77
C LEU A 88 3.21 1.28 -9.08
N ARG A 89 4.23 1.29 -8.22
CA ARG A 89 4.68 0.06 -7.56
C ARG A 89 5.26 0.33 -6.18
N ILE A 90 5.30 -0.73 -5.39
CA ILE A 90 6.15 -0.86 -4.21
C ILE A 90 7.15 -2.00 -4.41
N GLN A 91 8.27 -1.93 -3.72
CA GLN A 91 9.26 -3.02 -3.67
C GLN A 91 9.29 -3.61 -2.26
N ILE A 92 9.31 -4.93 -2.18
CA ILE A 92 9.23 -5.68 -0.92
C ILE A 92 10.41 -6.62 -0.86
N ASP A 93 11.05 -6.68 0.30
CA ASP A 93 12.07 -7.68 0.59
C ASP A 93 11.44 -9.09 0.61
N PRO A 94 12.10 -10.10 0.03
CA PRO A 94 11.57 -11.47 0.01
C PRO A 94 11.35 -12.05 1.39
N GLY A 95 12.22 -11.75 2.36
CA GLY A 95 12.10 -12.23 3.72
C GLY A 95 10.85 -11.68 4.41
N ASP A 96 10.60 -10.39 4.25
CA ASP A 96 9.40 -9.72 4.75
C ASP A 96 8.12 -10.32 4.14
N LEU A 97 8.12 -10.54 2.82
CA LEU A 97 6.98 -11.13 2.13
C LEU A 97 6.70 -12.56 2.62
N ASN A 98 7.74 -13.38 2.74
CA ASN A 98 7.60 -14.77 3.19
C ASN A 98 7.06 -14.82 4.63
N THR A 99 7.49 -13.90 5.51
CA THR A 99 6.96 -13.79 6.88
C THR A 99 5.45 -13.47 6.87
N LEU A 100 5.00 -12.52 6.05
CA LEU A 100 3.56 -12.22 5.93
C LEU A 100 2.75 -13.39 5.36
N VAL A 101 3.32 -14.12 4.41
CA VAL A 101 2.71 -15.34 3.86
C VAL A 101 2.54 -16.39 4.95
N ASP A 102 3.55 -16.60 5.79
CA ASP A 102 3.50 -17.58 6.89
C ASP A 102 2.49 -17.15 7.97
N ILE A 103 2.38 -15.85 8.28
CA ILE A 103 1.33 -15.33 9.15
C ILE A 103 -0.05 -15.66 8.57
N ASN A 104 -0.27 -15.42 7.28
CA ASN A 104 -1.54 -15.73 6.62
C ASN A 104 -1.85 -17.24 6.57
N LYS A 105 -0.85 -18.10 6.43
CA LYS A 105 -1.00 -19.58 6.50
C LYS A 105 -1.45 -20.04 7.88
N ASN A 106 -1.03 -19.34 8.93
CA ASN A 106 -1.35 -19.66 10.32
C ASN A 106 -2.60 -18.89 10.82
N ASN A 107 -3.51 -18.52 9.92
CA ASN A 107 -4.76 -17.82 10.22
C ASN A 107 -4.58 -16.42 10.82
N GLY A 108 -3.39 -15.85 10.75
CA GLY A 108 -3.15 -14.44 11.04
C GLY A 108 -3.57 -13.52 9.89
N ILE A 109 -3.41 -12.23 10.10
CA ILE A 109 -3.66 -11.22 9.06
C ILE A 109 -2.35 -10.52 8.75
N GLY A 110 -1.73 -10.89 7.64
CA GLY A 110 -0.54 -10.26 7.10
C GLY A 110 -0.88 -9.40 5.89
N LEU A 111 -0.53 -8.12 5.92
CA LEU A 111 -0.84 -7.15 4.86
C LEU A 111 0.41 -6.44 4.33
N ILE A 112 0.36 -6.08 3.07
CA ILE A 112 1.29 -5.17 2.43
C ILE A 112 0.58 -3.84 2.22
N ILE A 113 1.17 -2.75 2.69
CA ILE A 113 0.60 -1.40 2.58
C ILE A 113 1.53 -0.52 1.77
N GLY A 114 1.07 -0.08 0.60
CA GLY A 114 1.70 0.95 -0.19
C GLY A 114 1.18 2.32 0.23
N VAL A 115 2.07 3.23 0.56
CA VAL A 115 1.71 4.60 0.94
C VAL A 115 1.99 5.52 -0.23
N TYR A 116 0.94 6.08 -0.80
CA TYR A 116 1.00 7.13 -1.82
C TYR A 116 0.77 8.49 -1.18
N LYS A 117 1.63 9.44 -1.51
CA LYS A 117 1.51 10.83 -1.07
C LYS A 117 2.11 11.76 -2.10
N ASN A 118 1.36 12.76 -2.49
CA ASN A 118 1.85 13.94 -3.16
C ASN A 118 1.35 15.21 -2.42
N GLU A 119 1.59 16.40 -2.94
CA GLU A 119 1.23 17.65 -2.26
C GLU A 119 -0.26 17.77 -1.90
N LYS A 120 -1.14 17.11 -2.66
CA LYS A 120 -2.60 17.28 -2.58
C LYS A 120 -3.38 15.97 -2.50
N ALA A 121 -2.69 14.83 -2.46
CA ALA A 121 -3.35 13.53 -2.48
C ALA A 121 -2.62 12.53 -1.57
N GLU A 122 -3.38 11.82 -0.76
CA GLU A 122 -2.90 10.75 0.11
C GLU A 122 -3.79 9.51 -0.09
N ALA A 123 -3.17 8.35 -0.34
CA ALA A 123 -3.89 7.09 -0.46
C ALA A 123 -3.07 5.93 0.06
N LEU A 124 -3.76 4.89 0.49
CA LEU A 124 -3.17 3.59 0.84
C LEU A 124 -3.53 2.56 -0.21
N ALA A 125 -2.58 1.75 -0.61
CA ALA A 125 -2.79 0.58 -1.44
C ALA A 125 -2.52 -0.67 -0.60
N ILE A 126 -3.51 -1.56 -0.46
CA ILE A 126 -3.45 -2.68 0.45
C ILE A 126 -3.55 -3.99 -0.33
N TRP A 127 -2.56 -4.86 -0.14
CA TRP A 127 -2.54 -6.23 -0.66
C TRP A 127 -2.49 -7.23 0.49
N ARG A 128 -3.21 -8.33 0.34
CA ARG A 128 -3.02 -9.52 1.17
C ARG A 128 -2.21 -10.54 0.36
N PRO A 129 -1.00 -10.92 0.78
CA PRO A 129 -0.25 -11.98 0.12
C PRO A 129 -1.03 -13.30 0.12
N ALA A 130 -1.05 -13.99 -1.03
CA ALA A 130 -1.61 -15.32 -1.10
C ALA A 130 -0.78 -16.31 -0.29
N GLN A 131 -1.43 -17.30 0.32
CA GLN A 131 -0.77 -18.32 1.16
C GLN A 131 0.25 -19.19 0.38
N THR A 132 0.13 -19.22 -0.94
CA THR A 132 1.02 -19.96 -1.84
C THR A 132 2.16 -19.12 -2.42
N THR A 133 2.21 -17.81 -2.11
CA THR A 133 3.26 -16.93 -2.63
C THR A 133 4.61 -17.35 -2.06
N THR A 134 5.59 -17.52 -2.94
CA THR A 134 7.00 -17.70 -2.56
C THR A 134 7.83 -16.66 -3.29
N ALA A 135 8.81 -16.08 -2.62
CA ALA A 135 9.69 -15.09 -3.21
C ALA A 135 11.16 -15.51 -3.01
N ALA A 136 11.89 -15.59 -4.12
CA ALA A 136 13.33 -15.86 -4.13
C ALA A 136 14.18 -14.61 -4.42
N GLY A 137 13.53 -13.49 -4.79
CA GLY A 137 14.17 -12.20 -5.09
C GLY A 137 13.22 -11.05 -4.80
N ASN A 138 13.67 -9.82 -4.98
CA ASN A 138 12.86 -8.63 -4.76
C ASN A 138 11.53 -8.70 -5.50
N VAL A 139 10.45 -8.51 -4.77
CA VAL A 139 9.08 -8.58 -5.29
C VAL A 139 8.53 -7.17 -5.46
N SER A 140 7.97 -6.90 -6.63
CA SER A 140 7.20 -5.69 -6.87
C SER A 140 5.71 -6.00 -6.81
N LYS A 141 4.96 -5.21 -6.05
CA LYS A 141 3.50 -5.14 -6.13
C LYS A 141 3.11 -3.89 -6.88
N GLN A 142 2.24 -4.05 -7.87
CA GLN A 142 1.84 -2.97 -8.77
C GLN A 142 0.42 -2.52 -8.46
N ILE A 143 0.17 -1.24 -8.72
CA ILE A 143 -1.16 -0.65 -8.69
C ILE A 143 -1.28 0.34 -9.85
N ALA A 144 -2.42 0.32 -10.54
CA ALA A 144 -2.71 1.31 -11.55
C ALA A 144 -3.02 2.67 -10.88
N GLY A 145 -2.51 3.75 -11.46
CA GLY A 145 -2.79 5.11 -11.00
C GLY A 145 -4.27 5.42 -11.00
N GLU A 146 -5.02 4.88 -11.95
CA GLU A 146 -6.48 4.98 -12.04
C GLU A 146 -7.20 4.41 -10.81
N THR A 147 -6.66 3.32 -10.25
CA THR A 147 -7.23 2.71 -9.03
C THR A 147 -7.02 3.63 -7.82
N LEU A 148 -5.83 4.21 -7.68
CA LEU A 148 -5.57 5.20 -6.64
C LEU A 148 -6.40 6.48 -6.86
N ALA A 149 -6.48 6.97 -8.10
CA ALA A 149 -7.28 8.14 -8.46
C ALA A 149 -8.76 7.93 -8.13
N SER A 150 -9.30 6.74 -8.43
CA SER A 150 -10.67 6.37 -8.06
C SER A 150 -10.88 6.35 -6.55
N ALA A 151 -9.91 5.85 -5.79
CA ALA A 151 -10.00 5.86 -4.32
C ALA A 151 -9.97 7.28 -3.75
N LEU A 152 -9.18 8.17 -4.32
CA LEU A 152 -9.11 9.58 -3.90
C LEU A 152 -10.45 10.31 -4.06
N VAL A 153 -11.24 9.96 -5.08
CA VAL A 153 -12.56 10.57 -5.34
C VAL A 153 -13.68 9.86 -4.58
N ASN A 154 -13.66 8.52 -4.56
CA ASN A 154 -14.76 7.70 -4.09
C ASN A 154 -14.54 7.12 -2.69
N GLY A 155 -13.37 7.38 -2.09
CA GLY A 155 -12.96 6.87 -0.79
C GLY A 155 -12.30 5.49 -0.85
N MET A 156 -12.79 4.58 -1.70
CA MET A 156 -12.23 3.26 -1.89
C MET A 156 -12.36 2.81 -3.35
N ALA A 157 -11.36 2.06 -3.82
CA ALA A 157 -11.39 1.34 -5.09
C ALA A 157 -10.75 -0.03 -4.95
N LYS A 158 -11.12 -0.96 -5.85
CA LYS A 158 -10.58 -2.31 -5.90
C LYS A 158 -10.11 -2.61 -7.31
N ALA A 159 -8.95 -3.23 -7.44
CA ALA A 159 -8.49 -3.81 -8.70
C ALA A 159 -8.04 -5.26 -8.51
N VAL A 160 -8.28 -6.07 -9.54
CA VAL A 160 -7.80 -7.46 -9.61
C VAL A 160 -6.90 -7.57 -10.83
N TYR A 161 -5.67 -8.02 -10.60
CA TYR A 161 -4.69 -8.15 -11.67
C TYR A 161 -4.74 -9.55 -12.31
N PRO A 162 -4.49 -9.65 -13.64
CA PRO A 162 -4.39 -10.94 -14.32
C PRO A 162 -3.29 -11.81 -13.69
N GLY A 163 -3.59 -13.05 -13.40
CA GLY A 163 -2.71 -13.98 -12.67
C GLY A 163 -3.30 -14.50 -11.37
N GLY A 164 -4.53 -14.06 -11.04
CA GLY A 164 -5.44 -14.74 -10.09
C GLY A 164 -5.31 -14.33 -8.62
N ASP A 165 -4.14 -13.95 -8.13
CA ASP A 165 -3.94 -13.88 -6.67
C ASP A 165 -3.66 -12.47 -6.12
N THR A 166 -3.79 -11.44 -6.94
CA THR A 166 -3.44 -10.09 -6.50
C THR A 166 -4.63 -9.15 -6.61
N THR A 167 -5.48 -9.19 -5.60
CA THR A 167 -6.43 -8.10 -5.35
C THR A 167 -5.70 -6.99 -4.59
N VAL A 168 -5.85 -5.76 -5.06
CA VAL A 168 -5.44 -4.55 -4.35
C VAL A 168 -6.65 -3.70 -4.01
N TYR A 169 -6.70 -3.20 -2.81
CA TYR A 169 -7.64 -2.18 -2.36
C TYR A 169 -6.88 -0.85 -2.24
N ALA A 170 -7.35 0.16 -2.93
CA ALA A 170 -6.91 1.54 -2.74
C ALA A 170 -7.91 2.24 -1.82
N ILE A 171 -7.42 2.97 -0.82
CA ILE A 171 -8.27 3.58 0.20
C ILE A 171 -7.75 5.00 0.49
N HIS A 172 -8.66 5.98 0.47
CA HIS A 172 -8.37 7.30 0.98
C HIS A 172 -8.29 7.24 2.52
N PRO A 173 -7.27 7.82 3.18
CA PRO A 173 -7.07 7.69 4.63
C PRO A 173 -8.28 8.08 5.49
N GLU A 174 -9.09 9.03 5.03
CA GLU A 174 -10.29 9.46 5.76
C GLU A 174 -11.44 8.45 5.74
N PHE A 175 -11.42 7.46 4.84
CA PHE A 175 -12.44 6.41 4.73
C PHE A 175 -12.10 5.14 5.52
N PHE A 176 -11.01 5.13 6.25
CA PHE A 176 -10.74 4.13 7.28
C PHE A 176 -11.63 4.29 8.53
N ARG A 177 -12.53 5.26 8.52
CA ARG A 177 -13.42 5.60 9.64
C ARG A 177 -14.66 4.73 9.67
#